data_d13a4c17fa6896a0c587f04c897bc713
#
_entry.id   d13a4c17fa6896a0c587f04c897bc713
#
_cell.length_a   1.000
_cell.length_b   1.000
_cell.length_c   1.000
_cell.angle_alpha   90.00
_cell.angle_beta   90.00
_cell.angle_gamma   90.00
#
_symmetry.space_group_name_H-M   'P 1'
#
loop_
_entity.id
_entity.type
_entity.pdbx_description
1 polymer ?
#
loop_
_entity_poly.entity_id
_entity_poly.type
_entity_poly.pdbx_seq_one_letter_code
_entity_poly.pdbx_strand_id
1 'polypeptide(L)'
;MHDLVGKVIERNGQCRVLEVGAGHGTFTDHLVAAGAEVEVTEMSAPSAAVLRHRFRNNPHVTVIHDSEGKEIFRPEPLDAVVCISVLHHIPDYLGAVEHLIQRIKPGGVFFSIQDPLWYPRRSGLSMNLDHGAYLLWRLGQGELRRGLATRVRRLRGRYDETNEADMSEYHVVRQGVDEVALQGLLAPVFHDVELQRYWSTQSGVLQALGERFAPATTFGLFARNRC
;
A
#
# COMPACT_ATOMS: atom_id res chain seq x y z
N MET A 1 -14.01 1.35 1.31
CA MET A 1 -13.72 1.13 -0.13
C MET A 1 -15.01 1.01 -0.95
N HIS A 2 -15.93 0.07 -0.64
CA HIS A 2 -17.23 -0.04 -1.32
C HIS A 2 -17.97 1.29 -1.42
N ASP A 3 -18.14 2.01 -0.32
CA ASP A 3 -18.84 3.30 -0.30
C ASP A 3 -18.17 4.38 -1.16
N LEU A 4 -16.83 4.36 -1.26
CA LEU A 4 -16.10 5.31 -2.08
C LEU A 4 -16.30 5.04 -3.56
N VAL A 5 -16.13 3.79 -3.98
CA VAL A 5 -16.36 3.35 -5.37
C VAL A 5 -17.82 3.56 -5.76
N GLY A 6 -18.76 3.15 -4.90
CA GLY A 6 -20.20 3.33 -5.12
C GLY A 6 -20.58 4.80 -5.38
N LYS A 7 -20.10 5.73 -4.55
CA LYS A 7 -20.35 7.17 -4.73
C LYS A 7 -19.77 7.72 -6.03
N VAL A 8 -18.61 7.21 -6.48
CA VAL A 8 -18.02 7.61 -7.75
C VAL A 8 -18.87 7.08 -8.91
N ILE A 9 -19.32 5.83 -8.84
CA ILE A 9 -20.21 5.23 -9.86
C ILE A 9 -21.54 5.96 -9.94
N GLU A 10 -22.17 6.28 -8.80
CA GLU A 10 -23.41 7.08 -8.75
C GLU A 10 -23.28 8.43 -9.45
N ARG A 11 -22.10 9.05 -9.32
CA ARG A 11 -21.83 10.36 -9.93
C ARG A 11 -21.46 10.29 -11.41
N ASN A 12 -20.61 9.33 -11.79
CA ASN A 12 -19.93 9.29 -13.08
C ASN A 12 -20.42 8.15 -13.99
N GLY A 13 -21.28 7.26 -13.50
CA GLY A 13 -21.75 6.06 -14.21
C GLY A 13 -20.73 4.91 -14.25
N GLN A 14 -19.46 5.18 -13.96
CA GLN A 14 -18.35 4.22 -13.91
C GLN A 14 -17.29 4.68 -12.91
N CYS A 15 -16.40 3.77 -12.51
CA CYS A 15 -15.26 4.08 -11.66
C CYS A 15 -14.00 3.37 -12.21
N ARG A 16 -13.09 4.13 -12.81
CA ARG A 16 -11.78 3.64 -13.25
C ARG A 16 -10.76 3.85 -12.13
N VAL A 17 -10.21 2.76 -11.65
CA VAL A 17 -9.26 2.73 -10.53
C VAL A 17 -7.89 2.28 -11.01
N LEU A 18 -6.85 2.97 -10.60
CA LEU A 18 -5.49 2.45 -10.63
C LEU A 18 -5.12 1.94 -9.24
N GLU A 19 -4.84 0.66 -9.12
CA GLU A 19 -4.25 0.05 -7.93
C GLU A 19 -2.74 -0.12 -8.16
N VAL A 20 -1.94 0.60 -7.39
CA VAL A 20 -0.48 0.57 -7.49
C VAL A 20 0.06 -0.53 -6.58
N GLY A 21 0.82 -1.49 -7.14
CA GLY A 21 1.45 -2.56 -6.37
C GLY A 21 0.44 -3.54 -5.75
N ALA A 22 -0.41 -4.15 -6.58
CA ALA A 22 -1.53 -4.99 -6.10
C ALA A 22 -1.11 -6.32 -5.44
N GLY A 23 0.17 -6.70 -5.49
CA GLY A 23 0.67 -7.95 -4.94
C GLY A 23 -0.06 -9.16 -5.52
N HIS A 24 -0.85 -9.87 -4.70
CA HIS A 24 -1.64 -11.02 -5.14
C HIS A 24 -3.12 -10.69 -5.41
N GLY A 25 -3.52 -9.42 -5.39
CA GLY A 25 -4.86 -8.95 -5.79
C GLY A 25 -5.96 -9.11 -4.75
N THR A 26 -5.63 -9.16 -3.47
CA THR A 26 -6.64 -9.28 -2.41
C THR A 26 -7.56 -8.05 -2.37
N PHE A 27 -6.99 -6.86 -2.54
CA PHE A 27 -7.77 -5.62 -2.54
C PHE A 27 -8.42 -5.35 -3.90
N THR A 28 -7.80 -5.83 -4.98
CA THR A 28 -8.40 -5.83 -6.33
C THR A 28 -9.80 -6.48 -6.33
N ASP A 29 -9.96 -7.61 -5.63
CA ASP A 29 -11.27 -8.27 -5.50
C ASP A 29 -12.32 -7.35 -4.87
N HIS A 30 -11.95 -6.58 -3.84
CA HIS A 30 -12.88 -5.64 -3.19
C HIS A 30 -13.24 -4.46 -4.08
N LEU A 31 -12.32 -3.99 -4.91
CA LEU A 31 -12.58 -2.92 -5.88
C LEU A 31 -13.54 -3.40 -6.97
N VAL A 32 -13.28 -4.58 -7.53
CA VAL A 32 -14.14 -5.21 -8.53
C VAL A 32 -15.53 -5.52 -7.97
N ALA A 33 -15.61 -6.08 -6.75
CA ALA A 33 -16.88 -6.36 -6.08
C ALA A 33 -17.69 -5.07 -5.81
N ALA A 34 -17.03 -3.92 -5.72
CA ALA A 34 -17.66 -2.61 -5.63
C ALA A 34 -18.12 -2.06 -6.99
N GLY A 35 -17.79 -2.73 -8.11
CA GLY A 35 -18.16 -2.33 -9.46
C GLY A 35 -17.14 -1.48 -10.21
N ALA A 36 -15.89 -1.42 -9.74
CA ALA A 36 -14.83 -0.66 -10.41
C ALA A 36 -14.25 -1.41 -11.62
N GLU A 37 -13.78 -0.65 -12.60
CA GLU A 37 -12.83 -1.08 -13.61
C GLU A 37 -11.41 -0.81 -13.08
N VAL A 38 -10.61 -1.86 -12.91
CA VAL A 38 -9.35 -1.79 -12.19
C VAL A 38 -8.16 -2.05 -13.10
N GLU A 39 -7.29 -1.08 -13.21
CA GLU A 39 -5.94 -1.27 -13.72
C GLU A 39 -5.03 -1.56 -12.52
N VAL A 40 -4.35 -2.70 -12.50
CA VAL A 40 -3.41 -3.06 -11.44
C VAL A 40 -1.99 -3.04 -11.95
N THR A 41 -1.10 -2.40 -11.24
CA THR A 41 0.34 -2.46 -11.53
C THR A 41 1.05 -3.38 -10.54
N GLU A 42 2.07 -4.09 -11.01
CA GLU A 42 2.90 -4.94 -10.19
C GLU A 42 4.33 -5.00 -10.76
N MET A 43 5.33 -4.71 -9.91
CA MET A 43 6.74 -4.70 -10.31
C MET A 43 7.32 -6.12 -10.44
N SER A 44 6.89 -7.04 -9.60
CA SER A 44 7.37 -8.43 -9.58
C SER A 44 6.72 -9.22 -10.72
N ALA A 45 7.53 -9.76 -11.63
CA ALA A 45 7.04 -10.60 -12.72
C ALA A 45 6.28 -11.86 -12.23
N PRO A 46 6.74 -12.59 -11.18
CA PRO A 46 5.97 -13.68 -10.60
C PRO A 46 4.62 -13.25 -10.05
N SER A 47 4.55 -12.15 -9.29
CA SER A 47 3.29 -11.61 -8.75
C SER A 47 2.34 -11.16 -9.86
N ALA A 48 2.84 -10.49 -10.89
CA ALA A 48 2.06 -10.12 -12.06
C ALA A 48 1.50 -11.35 -12.80
N ALA A 49 2.26 -12.46 -12.87
CA ALA A 49 1.78 -13.71 -13.44
C ALA A 49 0.64 -14.33 -12.59
N VAL A 50 0.76 -14.29 -11.27
CA VAL A 50 -0.30 -14.72 -10.35
C VAL A 50 -1.56 -13.89 -10.55
N LEU A 51 -1.43 -12.56 -10.62
CA LEU A 51 -2.56 -11.65 -10.88
C LEU A 51 -3.24 -11.95 -12.22
N ARG A 52 -2.47 -12.10 -13.31
CA ARG A 52 -3.02 -12.45 -14.63
C ARG A 52 -3.76 -13.78 -14.60
N HIS A 53 -3.24 -14.79 -13.90
CA HIS A 53 -3.93 -16.07 -13.76
C HIS A 53 -5.22 -15.93 -12.94
N ARG A 54 -5.17 -15.19 -11.82
CA ARG A 54 -6.31 -14.97 -10.94
C ARG A 54 -7.46 -14.26 -11.66
N PHE A 55 -7.16 -13.21 -12.37
CA PHE A 55 -8.16 -12.35 -13.04
C PHE A 55 -8.36 -12.64 -14.52
N ARG A 56 -7.83 -13.76 -15.06
CA ARG A 56 -7.88 -14.10 -16.50
C ARG A 56 -9.27 -14.07 -17.14
N ASN A 57 -10.31 -14.32 -16.37
CA ASN A 57 -11.71 -14.34 -16.83
C ASN A 57 -12.51 -13.12 -16.37
N ASN A 58 -11.86 -12.13 -15.78
CA ASN A 58 -12.53 -10.92 -15.30
C ASN A 58 -12.25 -9.76 -16.25
N PRO A 59 -13.26 -9.31 -17.03
CA PRO A 59 -13.06 -8.24 -18.01
C PRO A 59 -12.83 -6.86 -17.37
N HIS A 60 -13.12 -6.72 -16.08
CA HIS A 60 -12.96 -5.46 -15.34
C HIS A 60 -11.58 -5.28 -14.71
N VAL A 61 -10.64 -6.23 -14.93
CA VAL A 61 -9.28 -6.14 -14.39
C VAL A 61 -8.25 -6.21 -15.51
N THR A 62 -7.43 -5.18 -15.59
CA THR A 62 -6.26 -5.13 -16.46
C THR A 62 -4.99 -5.22 -15.64
N VAL A 63 -4.16 -6.24 -15.88
CA VAL A 63 -2.91 -6.46 -15.14
C VAL A 63 -1.71 -5.98 -15.94
N ILE A 64 -0.99 -5.03 -15.40
CA ILE A 64 0.19 -4.40 -15.98
C ILE A 64 1.42 -4.82 -15.16
N HIS A 65 2.38 -5.50 -15.80
CA HIS A 65 3.69 -5.72 -15.22
C HIS A 65 4.54 -4.48 -15.46
N ASP A 66 4.75 -3.71 -14.42
CA ASP A 66 5.45 -2.41 -14.45
C ASP A 66 6.76 -2.48 -13.64
N SER A 67 7.77 -3.14 -14.19
CA SER A 67 9.07 -3.33 -13.54
C SER A 67 9.85 -2.03 -13.32
N GLU A 68 9.49 -0.95 -14.02
CA GLU A 68 10.18 0.33 -13.98
C GLU A 68 9.38 1.44 -13.27
N GLY A 69 8.15 1.16 -12.83
CA GLY A 69 7.28 2.14 -12.18
C GLY A 69 6.78 3.25 -13.13
N LYS A 70 6.69 2.97 -14.43
CA LYS A 70 6.33 3.97 -15.44
C LYS A 70 4.84 4.26 -15.53
N GLU A 71 3.99 3.35 -15.10
CA GLU A 71 2.54 3.49 -15.16
C GLU A 71 2.02 4.65 -14.31
N ILE A 72 2.76 5.02 -13.26
CA ILE A 72 2.46 6.20 -12.42
C ILE A 72 2.41 7.49 -13.27
N PHE A 73 3.25 7.58 -14.31
CA PHE A 73 3.44 8.79 -15.13
C PHE A 73 2.57 8.84 -16.38
N ARG A 74 1.69 7.86 -16.61
CA ARG A 74 0.77 7.88 -17.74
C ARG A 74 -0.26 9.00 -17.60
N PRO A 75 -0.71 9.62 -18.71
CA PRO A 75 -1.61 10.77 -18.66
C PRO A 75 -3.10 10.40 -18.54
N GLU A 76 -3.48 9.12 -18.65
CA GLU A 76 -4.87 8.71 -18.69
C GLU A 76 -5.61 9.08 -17.39
N PRO A 77 -6.78 9.74 -17.50
CA PRO A 77 -7.52 10.18 -16.35
C PRO A 77 -8.18 9.02 -15.59
N LEU A 78 -8.17 9.11 -14.26
CA LEU A 78 -8.68 8.12 -13.33
C LEU A 78 -9.77 8.70 -12.44
N ASP A 79 -10.70 7.87 -11.99
CA ASP A 79 -11.67 8.26 -10.97
C ASP A 79 -11.11 8.03 -9.56
N ALA A 80 -10.24 7.03 -9.39
CA ALA A 80 -9.56 6.80 -8.13
C ALA A 80 -8.15 6.22 -8.31
N VAL A 81 -7.28 6.48 -7.33
CA VAL A 81 -5.97 5.84 -7.15
C VAL A 81 -5.91 5.19 -5.81
N VAL A 82 -5.43 3.95 -5.76
CA VAL A 82 -5.34 3.12 -4.56
C VAL A 82 -3.90 2.62 -4.39
N CYS A 83 -3.33 2.88 -3.21
CA CYS A 83 -2.00 2.47 -2.80
C CYS A 83 -2.10 1.69 -1.49
N ILE A 84 -1.87 0.38 -1.50
CA ILE A 84 -2.02 -0.44 -0.30
C ILE A 84 -0.71 -1.13 0.03
N SER A 85 -0.10 -0.73 1.15
CA SER A 85 1.19 -1.27 1.60
C SER A 85 2.27 -1.21 0.51
N VAL A 86 2.34 -0.10 -0.22
CA VAL A 86 3.20 0.04 -1.40
C VAL A 86 4.08 1.28 -1.39
N LEU A 87 3.66 2.38 -0.75
CA LEU A 87 4.41 3.64 -0.80
C LEU A 87 5.82 3.49 -0.21
N HIS A 88 5.99 2.65 0.81
CA HIS A 88 7.30 2.36 1.41
C HIS A 88 8.24 1.57 0.48
N HIS A 89 7.77 1.08 -0.66
CA HIS A 89 8.59 0.48 -1.71
C HIS A 89 8.99 1.47 -2.82
N ILE A 90 8.44 2.68 -2.82
CA ILE A 90 8.71 3.71 -3.83
C ILE A 90 9.73 4.71 -3.27
N PRO A 91 10.95 4.82 -3.84
CA PRO A 91 12.00 5.70 -3.29
C PRO A 91 11.56 7.16 -3.17
N ASP A 92 10.96 7.72 -4.22
CA ASP A 92 10.34 9.04 -4.25
C ASP A 92 8.81 8.93 -4.25
N TYR A 93 8.26 8.44 -3.13
CA TYR A 93 6.82 8.28 -3.00
C TYR A 93 6.04 9.61 -3.02
N LEU A 94 6.65 10.72 -2.57
CA LEU A 94 6.01 12.03 -2.64
C LEU A 94 5.85 12.49 -4.09
N GLY A 95 6.92 12.43 -4.89
CA GLY A 95 6.85 12.75 -6.31
C GLY A 95 5.91 11.81 -7.07
N ALA A 96 5.93 10.51 -6.74
CA ALA A 96 5.01 9.54 -7.33
C ALA A 96 3.53 9.89 -7.03
N VAL A 97 3.20 10.22 -5.78
CA VAL A 97 1.84 10.62 -5.39
C VAL A 97 1.46 11.94 -6.04
N GLU A 98 2.38 12.91 -6.15
CA GLU A 98 2.13 14.17 -6.86
C GLU A 98 1.71 13.94 -8.33
N HIS A 99 2.37 13.02 -9.04
CA HIS A 99 1.99 12.65 -10.41
C HIS A 99 0.64 11.90 -10.44
N LEU A 100 0.44 10.96 -9.53
CA LEU A 100 -0.80 10.17 -9.47
C LEU A 100 -2.04 11.05 -9.23
N ILE A 101 -1.97 12.02 -8.32
CA ILE A 101 -3.11 12.90 -8.04
C ILE A 101 -3.46 13.83 -9.20
N GLN A 102 -2.50 14.15 -10.08
CA GLN A 102 -2.77 14.92 -11.29
C GLN A 102 -3.65 14.16 -12.29
N ARG A 103 -3.61 12.82 -12.25
CA ARG A 103 -4.44 11.96 -13.09
C ARG A 103 -5.87 11.79 -12.58
N ILE A 104 -6.11 12.09 -11.30
CA ILE A 104 -7.43 11.93 -10.72
C ILE A 104 -8.34 13.04 -11.22
N LYS A 105 -9.50 12.67 -11.77
CA LYS A 105 -10.52 13.63 -12.23
C LYS A 105 -11.08 14.49 -11.10
N PRO A 106 -11.64 15.68 -11.37
CA PRO A 106 -12.41 16.42 -10.38
C PRO A 106 -13.48 15.53 -9.73
N GLY A 107 -13.61 15.64 -8.41
CA GLY A 107 -14.49 14.78 -7.62
C GLY A 107 -13.98 13.37 -7.34
N GLY A 108 -12.82 13.00 -7.89
CA GLY A 108 -12.19 11.68 -7.68
C GLY A 108 -11.52 11.52 -6.32
N VAL A 109 -10.89 10.37 -6.11
CA VAL A 109 -10.41 9.89 -4.81
C VAL A 109 -8.98 9.41 -4.87
N PHE A 110 -8.18 9.73 -3.84
CA PHE A 110 -6.91 9.08 -3.53
C PHE A 110 -7.04 8.32 -2.20
N PHE A 111 -6.56 7.07 -2.19
CA PHE A 111 -6.62 6.21 -1.02
C PHE A 111 -5.28 5.50 -0.81
N SER A 112 -4.72 5.62 0.39
CA SER A 112 -3.55 4.85 0.82
C SER A 112 -3.77 4.25 2.19
N ILE A 113 -3.33 3.00 2.40
CA ILE A 113 -3.46 2.29 3.68
C ILE A 113 -2.33 1.29 3.86
N GLN A 114 -2.03 0.96 5.12
CA GLN A 114 -1.06 -0.07 5.52
C GLN A 114 0.41 0.26 5.24
N ASP A 115 0.74 1.52 5.04
CA ASP A 115 2.14 1.93 5.05
C ASP A 115 2.60 2.26 6.48
N PRO A 116 3.86 1.94 6.83
CA PRO A 116 4.40 2.23 8.16
C PRO A 116 4.54 3.74 8.37
N LEU A 117 4.19 4.21 9.55
CA LEU A 117 4.41 5.60 9.99
C LEU A 117 5.89 5.97 9.92
N TRP A 118 6.16 7.23 9.68
CA TRP A 118 7.53 7.75 9.63
C TRP A 118 8.24 7.61 10.98
N TYR A 119 9.29 6.81 11.01
CA TYR A 119 10.01 6.40 12.22
C TYR A 119 10.54 7.56 13.06
N PRO A 120 11.06 8.67 12.48
CA PRO A 120 11.53 9.81 13.27
C PRO A 120 10.46 10.47 14.15
N ARG A 121 9.17 10.30 13.82
CA ARG A 121 8.05 10.79 14.68
C ARG A 121 7.53 9.74 15.66
N ARG A 122 7.94 8.49 15.54
CA ARG A 122 7.50 7.42 16.44
C ARG A 122 8.28 7.46 17.75
N SER A 123 7.59 7.20 18.87
CA SER A 123 8.27 7.06 20.16
C SER A 123 9.09 5.76 20.22
N GLY A 124 10.15 5.75 21.04
CA GLY A 124 10.94 4.54 21.27
C GLY A 124 10.09 3.36 21.79
N LEU A 125 9.04 3.65 22.57
CA LEU A 125 8.09 2.63 23.04
C LEU A 125 7.32 2.03 21.85
N SER A 126 6.83 2.85 20.91
CA SER A 126 6.14 2.37 19.70
C SER A 126 7.04 1.44 18.89
N MET A 127 8.30 1.83 18.69
CA MET A 127 9.26 1.01 17.93
C MET A 127 9.58 -0.31 18.61
N ASN A 128 9.75 -0.31 19.94
CA ASN A 128 10.06 -1.52 20.70
C ASN A 128 8.88 -2.50 20.73
N LEU A 129 7.65 -2.00 20.86
CA LEU A 129 6.44 -2.83 20.82
C LEU A 129 6.24 -3.46 19.44
N ASP A 130 6.47 -2.71 18.38
CA ASP A 130 6.40 -3.19 17.01
C ASP A 130 7.43 -4.30 16.74
N HIS A 131 8.69 -4.07 17.10
CA HIS A 131 9.73 -5.10 17.01
C HIS A 131 9.41 -6.34 17.85
N GLY A 132 8.90 -6.15 19.07
CA GLY A 132 8.48 -7.25 19.96
C GLY A 132 7.35 -8.06 19.36
N ALA A 133 6.32 -7.41 18.82
CA ALA A 133 5.20 -8.06 18.16
C ALA A 133 5.64 -8.86 16.92
N TYR A 134 6.52 -8.29 16.12
CA TYR A 134 7.09 -8.97 14.97
C TYR A 134 7.92 -10.21 15.35
N LEU A 135 8.75 -10.10 16.39
CA LEU A 135 9.55 -11.24 16.88
C LEU A 135 8.65 -12.36 17.43
N LEU A 136 7.62 -12.02 18.21
CA LEU A 136 6.66 -12.98 18.73
C LEU A 136 5.89 -13.69 17.61
N TRP A 137 5.48 -12.96 16.61
CA TRP A 137 4.84 -13.54 15.43
C TRP A 137 5.76 -14.52 14.70
N ARG A 138 7.02 -14.16 14.47
CA ARG A 138 8.02 -15.05 13.85
C ARG A 138 8.31 -16.30 14.67
N LEU A 139 8.34 -16.16 16.00
CA LEU A 139 8.47 -17.31 16.91
C LEU A 139 7.31 -18.30 16.73
N GLY A 140 6.08 -17.80 16.61
CA GLY A 140 4.88 -18.60 16.37
C GLY A 140 4.86 -19.33 15.02
N GLN A 141 5.54 -18.79 13.99
CA GLN A 141 5.63 -19.41 12.67
C GLN A 141 6.70 -20.52 12.56
N GLY A 142 7.54 -20.73 13.58
CA GLY A 142 8.62 -21.72 13.56
C GLY A 142 9.79 -21.41 12.61
N GLU A 143 9.80 -20.21 11.99
CA GLU A 143 10.78 -19.83 10.96
C GLU A 143 11.99 -19.02 11.48
N LEU A 144 12.33 -19.18 12.76
CA LEU A 144 13.47 -18.47 13.38
C LEU A 144 14.78 -18.64 12.62
N ARG A 145 15.04 -19.87 12.12
CA ARG A 145 16.29 -20.19 11.39
C ARG A 145 16.38 -19.42 10.06
N ARG A 146 15.27 -19.32 9.32
CA ARG A 146 15.20 -18.56 8.07
C ARG A 146 15.36 -17.05 8.34
N GLY A 147 14.68 -16.52 9.35
CA GLY A 147 14.78 -15.10 9.72
C GLY A 147 16.19 -14.70 10.17
N LEU A 148 16.88 -15.57 10.92
CA LEU A 148 18.26 -15.32 11.33
C LEU A 148 19.22 -15.36 10.15
N ALA A 149 19.07 -16.33 9.25
CA ALA A 149 19.87 -16.44 8.04
C ALA A 149 19.70 -15.24 7.12
N THR A 150 18.46 -14.74 6.93
CA THR A 150 18.16 -13.54 6.15
C THR A 150 18.79 -12.29 6.79
N ARG A 151 18.71 -12.17 8.12
CA ARG A 151 19.30 -11.03 8.85
C ARG A 151 20.84 -11.02 8.78
N VAL A 152 21.48 -12.19 8.92
CA VAL A 152 22.95 -12.33 8.76
C VAL A 152 23.36 -12.05 7.31
N ARG A 153 22.60 -12.50 6.33
CA ARG A 153 22.84 -12.20 4.90
C ARG A 153 22.75 -10.70 4.62
N ARG A 154 21.72 -10.02 5.15
CA ARG A 154 21.54 -8.56 5.02
C ARG A 154 22.63 -7.76 5.71
N LEU A 155 23.08 -8.17 6.90
CA LEU A 155 24.21 -7.54 7.58
C LEU A 155 25.51 -7.65 6.78
N ARG A 156 25.62 -8.67 5.90
CA ARG A 156 26.74 -8.86 4.97
C ARG A 156 26.53 -8.16 3.62
N GLY A 157 25.47 -7.35 3.48
CA GLY A 157 25.17 -6.61 2.25
C GLY A 157 24.78 -7.47 1.05
N ARG A 158 24.42 -8.74 1.27
CA ARG A 158 23.96 -9.64 0.20
C ARG A 158 22.44 -9.67 0.17
N TYR A 159 21.87 -9.07 -0.87
CA TYR A 159 20.45 -9.15 -1.20
C TYR A 159 20.26 -10.18 -2.30
N ASP A 160 19.21 -10.97 -2.21
CA ASP A 160 18.85 -11.96 -3.23
C ASP A 160 17.54 -11.48 -3.89
N GLU A 161 17.67 -10.86 -5.05
CA GLU A 161 16.55 -10.33 -5.83
C GLU A 161 15.63 -11.43 -6.39
N THR A 162 16.06 -12.69 -6.30
CA THR A 162 15.25 -13.86 -6.72
C THR A 162 14.43 -14.45 -5.58
N ASN A 163 14.64 -13.97 -4.34
CA ASN A 163 13.95 -14.50 -3.17
C ASN A 163 12.73 -13.62 -2.84
N GLU A 164 11.53 -14.18 -2.99
CA GLU A 164 10.25 -13.48 -2.69
C GLU A 164 10.21 -12.87 -1.28
N ALA A 165 10.84 -13.50 -0.29
CA ALA A 165 10.92 -12.97 1.06
C ALA A 165 11.85 -11.75 1.16
N ASP A 166 12.91 -11.68 0.35
CA ASP A 166 13.79 -10.51 0.31
C ASP A 166 13.12 -9.36 -0.47
N MET A 167 12.36 -9.65 -1.51
CA MET A 167 11.61 -8.66 -2.30
C MET A 167 10.43 -8.07 -1.53
N SER A 168 9.64 -8.90 -0.84
CA SER A 168 8.49 -8.43 -0.05
C SER A 168 8.88 -7.68 1.24
N GLU A 169 10.07 -7.96 1.80
CA GLU A 169 10.61 -7.28 2.97
C GLU A 169 11.55 -6.11 2.62
N TYR A 170 11.81 -5.84 1.32
CA TYR A 170 12.70 -4.76 0.90
C TYR A 170 11.97 -3.42 0.95
N HIS A 171 11.93 -2.84 2.14
CA HIS A 171 11.50 -1.46 2.32
C HIS A 171 12.59 -0.52 1.78
N VAL A 172 12.39 0.02 0.60
CA VAL A 172 13.30 1.01 0.01
C VAL A 172 13.33 2.26 0.89
N VAL A 173 12.17 2.67 1.40
CA VAL A 173 12.02 3.76 2.36
C VAL A 173 12.22 3.21 3.78
N ARG A 174 13.48 3.16 4.23
CA ARG A 174 13.87 2.53 5.51
C ARG A 174 13.34 3.23 6.76
N GLN A 175 12.83 4.44 6.65
CA GLN A 175 12.33 5.24 7.78
C GLN A 175 10.81 5.31 7.85
N GLY A 176 10.10 4.47 7.11
CA GLY A 176 8.66 4.56 6.95
C GLY A 176 8.25 5.69 6.00
N VAL A 177 6.96 5.94 5.90
CA VAL A 177 6.38 6.94 5.00
C VAL A 177 5.96 8.15 5.80
N ASP A 178 6.33 9.35 5.35
CA ASP A 178 5.94 10.61 5.99
C ASP A 178 4.48 10.94 5.72
N GLU A 179 3.60 10.44 6.59
CA GLU A 179 2.15 10.58 6.48
C GLU A 179 1.68 12.04 6.61
N VAL A 180 2.47 12.90 7.27
CA VAL A 180 2.16 14.33 7.41
C VAL A 180 2.54 15.08 6.13
N ALA A 181 3.68 14.75 5.52
CA ALA A 181 4.05 15.30 4.23
C ALA A 181 3.05 14.92 3.15
N LEU A 182 2.60 13.64 3.12
CA LEU A 182 1.54 13.19 2.21
C LEU A 182 0.23 13.94 2.44
N GLN A 183 -0.20 14.10 3.68
CA GLN A 183 -1.39 14.88 4.00
C GLN A 183 -1.25 16.33 3.52
N GLY A 184 -0.09 16.93 3.74
CA GLY A 184 0.22 18.28 3.27
C GLY A 184 0.20 18.43 1.74
N LEU A 185 0.62 17.40 1.01
CA LEU A 185 0.56 17.33 -0.45
C LEU A 185 -0.88 17.24 -0.97
N LEU A 186 -1.75 16.50 -0.28
CA LEU A 186 -3.12 16.27 -0.70
C LEU A 186 -4.08 17.38 -0.29
N ALA A 187 -3.85 18.03 0.84
CA ALA A 187 -4.75 19.04 1.40
C ALA A 187 -5.11 20.22 0.46
N PRO A 188 -4.18 20.74 -0.38
CA PRO A 188 -4.53 21.79 -1.33
C PRO A 188 -5.30 21.32 -2.56
N VAL A 189 -5.37 20.00 -2.80
CA VAL A 189 -5.90 19.40 -4.03
C VAL A 189 -7.26 18.71 -3.81
N PHE A 190 -7.58 18.32 -2.57
CA PHE A 190 -8.80 17.62 -2.22
C PHE A 190 -9.58 18.38 -1.15
N HIS A 191 -10.91 18.38 -1.26
CA HIS A 191 -11.78 19.04 -0.27
C HIS A 191 -11.78 18.36 1.10
N ASP A 192 -11.58 17.04 1.14
CA ASP A 192 -11.61 16.24 2.36
C ASP A 192 -10.39 15.31 2.38
N VAL A 193 -9.52 15.51 3.37
CA VAL A 193 -8.30 14.71 3.58
C VAL A 193 -8.27 14.22 5.01
N GLU A 194 -8.55 12.94 5.19
CA GLU A 194 -8.59 12.25 6.47
C GLU A 194 -7.34 11.40 6.65
N LEU A 195 -6.59 11.63 7.73
CA LEU A 195 -5.44 10.82 8.13
C LEU A 195 -5.79 10.04 9.40
N GLN A 196 -5.80 8.73 9.29
CA GLN A 196 -6.01 7.80 10.40
C GLN A 196 -4.69 7.11 10.75
N ARG A 197 -4.33 7.10 12.04
CA ARG A 197 -3.18 6.34 12.55
C ARG A 197 -3.69 5.21 13.41
N TYR A 198 -3.18 4.01 13.19
CA TYR A 198 -3.64 2.82 13.90
C TYR A 198 -2.50 1.84 14.17
N TRP A 199 -2.73 0.97 15.13
CA TRP A 199 -1.87 -0.18 15.37
C TRP A 199 -2.12 -1.24 14.31
N SER A 200 -1.05 -1.78 13.71
CA SER A 200 -1.13 -2.91 12.80
C SER A 200 0.01 -3.88 13.05
N THR A 201 -0.31 -5.18 13.10
CA THR A 201 0.66 -6.26 13.25
C THR A 201 0.17 -7.50 12.50
N GLN A 202 1.09 -8.40 12.17
CA GLN A 202 0.78 -9.63 11.43
C GLN A 202 0.13 -10.72 12.30
N SER A 203 0.12 -10.57 13.63
CA SER A 203 -0.49 -11.50 14.56
C SER A 203 -1.89 -11.06 14.96
N GLY A 204 -2.93 -11.85 14.63
CA GLY A 204 -4.32 -11.52 14.99
C GLY A 204 -4.55 -11.35 16.49
N VAL A 205 -3.85 -12.13 17.33
CA VAL A 205 -3.93 -12.00 18.79
C VAL A 205 -3.30 -10.69 19.28
N LEU A 206 -2.09 -10.37 18.78
CA LEU A 206 -1.40 -9.13 19.13
C LEU A 206 -2.13 -7.92 18.53
N GLN A 207 -2.78 -8.07 17.37
CA GLN A 207 -3.63 -7.05 16.75
C GLN A 207 -4.77 -6.66 17.73
N ALA A 208 -5.55 -7.63 18.17
CA ALA A 208 -6.69 -7.41 19.07
C ALA A 208 -6.30 -6.78 20.42
N LEU A 209 -5.13 -7.16 20.96
CA LEU A 209 -4.60 -6.56 22.18
C LEU A 209 -4.07 -5.14 21.93
N GLY A 210 -3.33 -4.95 20.85
CA GLY A 210 -2.69 -3.68 20.54
C GLY A 210 -3.65 -2.58 20.13
N GLU A 211 -4.78 -2.90 19.50
CA GLU A 211 -5.82 -1.92 19.13
C GLU A 211 -6.32 -1.06 20.29
N ARG A 212 -6.24 -1.58 21.51
CA ARG A 212 -6.70 -0.87 22.72
C ARG A 212 -5.62 -0.06 23.41
N PHE A 213 -4.35 -0.45 23.32
CA PHE A 213 -3.31 0.06 24.21
C PHE A 213 -2.00 0.42 23.49
N ALA A 214 -1.76 -0.11 22.29
CA ALA A 214 -0.52 0.13 21.61
C ALA A 214 -0.55 1.45 20.81
N PRO A 215 0.58 2.17 20.78
CA PRO A 215 0.70 3.34 19.92
C PRO A 215 0.66 2.93 18.43
N ALA A 216 0.11 3.79 17.61
CA ALA A 216 0.00 3.54 16.17
C ALA A 216 1.36 3.22 15.54
N THR A 217 1.35 2.29 14.59
CA THR A 217 2.51 1.86 13.80
C THR A 217 2.34 2.13 12.32
N THR A 218 1.10 2.31 11.89
CA THR A 218 0.65 2.32 10.51
C THR A 218 -0.36 3.44 10.32
N PHE A 219 -0.60 3.84 9.09
CA PHE A 219 -1.60 4.84 8.78
C PHE A 219 -2.48 4.46 7.58
N GLY A 220 -3.64 5.12 7.49
CA GLY A 220 -4.49 5.21 6.33
C GLY A 220 -4.72 6.68 5.99
N LEU A 221 -4.74 7.00 4.71
CA LEU A 221 -4.96 8.34 4.18
C LEU A 221 -6.06 8.28 3.11
N PHE A 222 -7.10 9.08 3.32
CA PHE A 222 -8.28 9.14 2.48
C PHE A 222 -8.44 10.58 2.00
N ALA A 223 -8.26 10.81 0.71
CA ALA A 223 -8.50 12.12 0.11
C ALA A 223 -9.65 12.03 -0.89
N ARG A 224 -10.68 12.84 -0.70
CA ARG A 224 -11.94 12.77 -1.43
C ARG A 224 -12.27 14.11 -2.09
N ASN A 225 -13.03 14.03 -3.20
CA ASN A 225 -13.50 15.18 -3.93
C ASN A 225 -12.34 16.08 -4.38
N ARG A 226 -11.52 15.57 -5.30
CA ARG A 226 -10.49 16.38 -5.94
C ARG A 226 -11.10 17.65 -6.54
N CYS A 227 -10.46 18.79 -6.29
CA CYS A 227 -10.87 20.10 -6.78
C CYS A 227 -10.80 20.21 -8.30
#